data_82a80f40e00346e23ca9b332f8cf86f0
#
_entry.id   82a80f40e00346e23ca9b332f8cf86f0
#
_cell.length_a   1.000
_cell.length_b   1.000
_cell.length_c   1.000
_cell.angle_alpha   90.00
_cell.angle_beta   90.00
_cell.angle_gamma   90.00
#
_symmetry.space_group_name_H-M   'P 1'
#
loop_
_entity.id
_entity.type
_entity.pdbx_description
1 polymer ?
#
loop_
_entity_poly.entity_id
_entity_poly.type
_entity_poly.pdbx_seq_one_letter_code
_entity_poly.pdbx_strand_id
1 'polypeptide(L)'
;LGNRSLICDGKNKDAVKYLNSVVKNRSPFRPTAPAMRYDIAKKYYLLRPEIHDCYKTMSATCKCIKGSISSGFPTTHVDGTARIQIVEKQSFLDQLLTKLEPMKIEILANSSLNVSGDPTCFDLIDGLMVCVRTPLRFLLTDIGLLAKKNITN
;
A
#
# COMPACT_ATOMS: atom_id res chain seq x y z
N LEU A 1 -7.67 6.78 5.00
CA LEU A 1 -7.01 5.52 4.64
C LEU A 1 -5.60 5.48 5.22
N GLY A 2 -5.08 4.28 5.53
CA GLY A 2 -3.74 4.12 6.12
C GLY A 2 -3.74 3.55 7.53
N ASN A 3 -4.81 3.75 8.30
CA ASN A 3 -4.87 3.34 9.72
C ASN A 3 -5.07 1.83 9.92
N ARG A 4 -5.64 1.14 8.93
CA ARG A 4 -5.85 -0.32 8.94
C ARG A 4 -5.37 -0.89 7.62
N SER A 5 -4.05 -0.80 7.42
CA SER A 5 -3.42 -1.07 6.14
C SER A 5 -2.24 -2.02 6.26
N LEU A 6 -2.08 -2.85 5.24
CA LEU A 6 -0.83 -3.51 4.90
C LEU A 6 -0.04 -2.60 3.97
N ILE A 7 1.21 -2.31 4.32
CA ILE A 7 2.03 -1.32 3.62
C ILE A 7 3.40 -1.93 3.31
N CYS A 8 3.89 -1.70 2.11
CA CYS A 8 5.28 -1.96 1.74
C CYS A 8 5.76 -0.95 0.70
N ASP A 9 7.06 -0.96 0.35
CA ASP A 9 7.59 -0.17 -0.76
C ASP A 9 6.89 -0.56 -2.08
N GLY A 10 6.17 0.39 -2.66
CA GLY A 10 5.37 0.19 -3.87
C GLY A 10 6.19 -0.03 -5.15
N LYS A 11 7.48 0.31 -5.13
CA LYS A 11 8.41 0.07 -6.25
C LYS A 11 9.14 -1.26 -6.13
N ASN A 12 9.18 -1.86 -4.96
CA ASN A 12 9.84 -3.14 -4.72
C ASN A 12 8.95 -4.30 -5.16
N LYS A 13 9.31 -4.95 -6.27
CA LYS A 13 8.55 -6.06 -6.86
C LYS A 13 8.39 -7.24 -5.90
N ASP A 14 9.44 -7.57 -5.17
CA ASP A 14 9.44 -8.71 -4.26
C ASP A 14 8.58 -8.44 -3.03
N ALA A 15 8.64 -7.21 -2.48
CA ALA A 15 7.79 -6.79 -1.37
C ALA A 15 6.30 -6.80 -1.75
N VAL A 16 5.94 -6.25 -2.92
CA VAL A 16 4.55 -6.25 -3.40
C VAL A 16 4.07 -7.66 -3.74
N LYS A 17 4.92 -8.49 -4.36
CA LYS A 17 4.62 -9.90 -4.62
C LYS A 17 4.39 -10.66 -3.32
N TYR A 18 5.26 -10.49 -2.33
CA TYR A 18 5.12 -11.09 -1.01
C TYR A 18 3.80 -10.66 -0.34
N LEU A 19 3.49 -9.36 -0.36
CA LEU A 19 2.25 -8.85 0.20
C LEU A 19 1.02 -9.49 -0.47
N ASN A 20 1.01 -9.57 -1.80
CA ASN A 20 -0.14 -10.09 -2.54
C ASN A 20 -0.28 -11.61 -2.45
N SER A 21 0.80 -12.37 -2.65
CA SER A 21 0.74 -13.83 -2.74
C SER A 21 0.82 -14.51 -1.38
N VAL A 22 1.68 -14.04 -0.48
CA VAL A 22 1.94 -14.73 0.79
C VAL A 22 1.03 -14.22 1.91
N VAL A 23 0.87 -12.89 2.03
CA VAL A 23 0.05 -12.32 3.10
C VAL A 23 -1.42 -12.30 2.74
N LYS A 24 -1.75 -11.86 1.51
CA LYS A 24 -3.14 -11.68 1.06
C LYS A 24 -3.71 -12.88 0.31
N ASN A 25 -2.88 -13.81 -0.13
CA ASN A 25 -3.28 -14.93 -0.99
C ASN A 25 -4.21 -14.49 -2.14
N ARG A 26 -3.80 -13.44 -2.84
CA ARG A 26 -4.56 -12.83 -3.96
C ARG A 26 -4.17 -13.43 -5.29
N SER A 27 -5.13 -13.40 -6.22
CA SER A 27 -4.86 -13.68 -7.63
C SER A 27 -3.79 -12.72 -8.18
N PRO A 28 -2.83 -13.19 -8.98
CA PRO A 28 -1.69 -12.40 -9.47
C PRO A 28 -2.08 -11.15 -10.28
N PHE A 29 -3.28 -11.15 -10.89
CA PHE A 29 -3.79 -10.05 -11.71
C PHE A 29 -4.43 -8.89 -10.89
N ARG A 30 -4.46 -8.99 -9.56
CA ARG A 30 -5.02 -7.95 -8.67
C ARG A 30 -3.90 -7.19 -7.99
N PRO A 31 -3.38 -6.09 -8.59
CA PRO A 31 -2.31 -5.31 -7.98
C PRO A 31 -2.80 -4.57 -6.73
N THR A 32 -1.86 -4.24 -5.88
CA THR A 32 -2.07 -3.39 -4.71
C THR A 32 -2.11 -1.93 -5.13
N ALA A 33 -2.93 -1.12 -4.48
CA ALA A 33 -3.04 0.29 -4.79
C ALA A 33 -1.77 1.07 -4.39
N PRO A 34 -1.17 1.87 -5.28
CA PRO A 34 -0.07 2.74 -4.92
C PRO A 34 -0.58 3.98 -4.16
N ALA A 35 0.04 4.28 -3.03
CA ALA A 35 -0.22 5.47 -2.23
C ALA A 35 0.99 6.41 -2.28
N MET A 36 0.77 7.69 -2.57
CA MET A 36 1.83 8.69 -2.74
C MET A 36 1.30 10.11 -2.58
N ARG A 37 2.20 11.07 -2.44
CA ARG A 37 1.86 12.49 -2.46
C ARG A 37 1.43 12.95 -3.85
N TYR A 38 0.68 14.03 -3.90
CA TYR A 38 0.13 14.57 -5.15
C TYR A 38 1.21 14.97 -6.18
N ASP A 39 2.30 15.59 -5.73
CA ASP A 39 3.44 15.98 -6.58
C ASP A 39 4.14 14.77 -7.21
N ILE A 40 4.24 13.66 -6.47
CA ILE A 40 4.75 12.38 -6.97
C ILE A 40 3.76 11.75 -7.94
N ALA A 41 2.46 11.76 -7.60
CA ALA A 41 1.43 11.19 -8.46
C ALA A 41 1.42 11.83 -9.86
N LYS A 42 1.61 13.15 -9.97
CA LYS A 42 1.70 13.87 -11.25
C LYS A 42 2.87 13.44 -12.14
N LYS A 43 3.94 12.90 -11.57
CA LYS A 43 5.09 12.40 -12.35
C LYS A 43 4.78 11.07 -13.06
N TYR A 44 3.85 10.30 -12.50
CA TYR A 44 3.62 8.93 -12.94
C TYR A 44 2.25 8.69 -13.57
N TYR A 45 1.24 9.54 -13.25
CA TYR A 45 -0.15 9.28 -13.61
C TYR A 45 -0.83 10.50 -14.24
N LEU A 46 -1.70 10.23 -15.21
CA LEU A 46 -2.57 11.24 -15.82
C LEU A 46 -3.76 11.49 -14.89
N LEU A 47 -3.61 12.49 -14.03
CA LEU A 47 -4.64 12.86 -13.05
C LEU A 47 -5.72 13.71 -13.71
N ARG A 48 -6.98 13.50 -13.30
CA ARG A 48 -8.13 14.30 -13.67
C ARG A 48 -8.54 15.16 -12.48
N PRO A 49 -8.40 16.50 -12.56
CA PRO A 49 -8.67 17.40 -11.44
C PRO A 49 -10.09 17.30 -10.89
N GLU A 50 -11.07 17.09 -11.78
CA GLU A 50 -12.50 17.01 -11.46
C GLU A 50 -12.89 15.83 -10.55
N ILE A 51 -12.02 14.82 -10.45
CA ILE A 51 -12.24 13.65 -9.57
C ILE A 51 -11.12 13.50 -8.54
N HIS A 52 -10.44 14.61 -8.18
CA HIS A 52 -9.30 14.58 -7.27
C HIS A 52 -9.63 13.87 -5.93
N ASP A 53 -10.80 14.11 -5.37
CA ASP A 53 -11.21 13.51 -4.10
C ASP A 53 -11.41 11.99 -4.20
N CYS A 54 -11.77 11.47 -5.37
CA CYS A 54 -11.86 10.04 -5.60
C CYS A 54 -10.50 9.34 -5.46
N TYR A 55 -9.40 10.04 -5.77
CA TYR A 55 -8.06 9.48 -5.57
C TYR A 55 -7.65 9.40 -4.10
N LYS A 56 -8.14 10.27 -3.22
CA LYS A 56 -7.87 10.19 -1.78
C LYS A 56 -8.44 8.91 -1.15
N THR A 57 -9.53 8.42 -1.71
CA THR A 57 -10.28 7.24 -1.21
C THR A 57 -10.06 5.97 -2.04
N MET A 58 -9.15 5.99 -3.02
CA MET A 58 -8.93 4.88 -3.98
C MET A 58 -10.19 4.48 -4.74
N SER A 59 -11.10 5.42 -5.02
CA SER A 59 -12.39 5.17 -5.69
C SER A 59 -12.33 5.37 -7.21
N ALA A 60 -11.18 5.81 -7.74
CA ALA A 60 -10.98 6.00 -9.16
C ALA A 60 -9.63 5.42 -9.63
N THR A 61 -9.59 5.06 -10.91
CA THR A 61 -8.36 4.68 -11.60
C THR A 61 -7.85 5.82 -12.47
N CYS A 62 -6.56 5.85 -12.72
CA CYS A 62 -5.92 6.75 -13.67
C CYS A 62 -4.92 5.99 -14.54
N LYS A 63 -4.66 6.50 -15.74
CA LYS A 63 -3.66 5.94 -16.65
C LYS A 63 -2.27 6.36 -16.20
N CYS A 64 -1.31 5.45 -16.35
CA CYS A 64 0.09 5.76 -16.21
C CYS A 64 0.56 6.65 -17.38
N ILE A 65 1.45 7.60 -17.11
CA ILE A 65 2.12 8.39 -18.14
C ILE A 65 3.07 7.43 -18.89
N LYS A 66 2.97 7.41 -20.22
CA LYS A 66 3.80 6.55 -21.07
C LYS A 66 5.29 6.85 -20.84
N GLY A 67 6.05 5.81 -20.50
CA GLY A 67 7.49 5.94 -20.23
C GLY A 67 7.87 6.36 -18.80
N SER A 68 6.93 6.84 -17.98
CA SER A 68 7.21 7.20 -16.57
C SER A 68 7.31 6.00 -15.65
N ILE A 69 6.60 4.94 -16.00
CA ILE A 69 6.56 3.67 -15.30
C ILE A 69 6.97 2.58 -16.28
N SER A 70 8.00 1.82 -15.94
CA SER A 70 8.40 0.66 -16.75
C SER A 70 7.28 -0.38 -16.75
N SER A 71 7.10 -1.07 -17.88
CA SER A 71 6.23 -2.24 -17.94
C SER A 71 6.59 -3.22 -16.82
N GLY A 72 5.65 -3.53 -15.93
CA GLY A 72 5.89 -4.38 -14.76
C GLY A 72 6.09 -3.63 -13.44
N PHE A 73 5.66 -2.36 -13.34
CA PHE A 73 5.54 -1.69 -12.05
C PHE A 73 4.50 -2.45 -11.21
N PRO A 74 4.85 -2.92 -10.01
CA PRO A 74 4.08 -3.97 -9.32
C PRO A 74 2.71 -3.52 -8.82
N THR A 75 2.43 -2.21 -8.83
CA THR A 75 1.14 -1.63 -8.41
C THR A 75 0.30 -1.15 -9.60
N THR A 76 0.67 -1.51 -10.82
CA THR A 76 -0.03 -1.13 -12.06
C THR A 76 -0.81 -2.32 -12.63
N HIS A 77 -2.01 -2.07 -13.14
CA HIS A 77 -2.83 -3.06 -13.85
C HIS A 77 -2.22 -3.37 -15.23
N VAL A 78 -2.62 -4.50 -15.79
CA VAL A 78 -2.14 -4.96 -17.11
C VAL A 78 -2.51 -4.01 -18.26
N ASP A 79 -3.56 -3.22 -18.10
CA ASP A 79 -4.04 -2.20 -19.05
C ASP A 79 -3.32 -0.85 -18.93
N GLY A 80 -2.31 -0.76 -18.06
CA GLY A 80 -1.56 0.47 -17.80
C GLY A 80 -2.31 1.48 -16.91
N THR A 81 -3.36 1.06 -16.22
CA THR A 81 -4.01 1.89 -15.19
C THR A 81 -3.56 1.52 -13.79
N ALA A 82 -3.82 2.40 -12.84
CA ALA A 82 -3.66 2.12 -11.41
C ALA A 82 -4.79 2.78 -10.61
N ARG A 83 -5.20 2.11 -9.54
CA ARG A 83 -6.11 2.67 -8.54
C ARG A 83 -5.30 3.32 -7.43
N ILE A 84 -4.93 4.58 -7.66
CA ILE A 84 -4.02 5.31 -6.78
C ILE A 84 -4.71 5.83 -5.51
N GLN A 85 -3.89 6.05 -4.48
CA GLN A 85 -4.24 6.86 -3.33
C GLN A 85 -3.37 8.12 -3.30
N ILE A 86 -3.99 9.29 -3.39
CA ILE A 86 -3.31 10.55 -3.06
C ILE A 86 -3.37 10.74 -1.55
N VAL A 87 -2.20 10.78 -0.95
CA VAL A 87 -2.03 10.90 0.50
C VAL A 87 -2.29 12.34 0.91
N GLU A 88 -3.18 12.53 1.88
CA GLU A 88 -3.49 13.82 2.45
C GLU A 88 -2.34 14.32 3.34
N LYS A 89 -2.09 15.63 3.26
CA LYS A 89 -1.07 16.28 4.10
C LYS A 89 -1.35 16.07 5.59
N GLN A 90 -0.29 15.90 6.37
CA GLN A 90 -0.32 15.66 7.81
C GLN A 90 -0.98 14.35 8.24
N SER A 91 -1.45 13.53 7.30
CA SER A 91 -1.94 12.19 7.62
C SER A 91 -0.80 11.28 8.08
N PHE A 92 -1.14 10.14 8.70
CA PHE A 92 -0.15 9.13 9.08
C PHE A 92 0.74 8.69 7.89
N LEU A 93 0.14 8.47 6.71
CA LEU A 93 0.89 8.07 5.53
C LEU A 93 1.81 9.19 5.01
N ASP A 94 1.42 10.45 5.15
CA ASP A 94 2.29 11.59 4.78
C ASP A 94 3.49 11.69 5.71
N GLN A 95 3.29 11.53 7.02
CA GLN A 95 4.37 11.48 8.00
C GLN A 95 5.31 10.29 7.74
N LEU A 96 4.76 9.12 7.42
CA LEU A 96 5.53 7.94 7.06
C LEU A 96 6.37 8.19 5.80
N LEU A 97 5.78 8.72 4.73
CA LEU A 97 6.50 9.07 3.50
C LEU A 97 7.62 10.07 3.77
N THR A 98 7.40 11.07 4.64
CA THR A 98 8.46 12.00 5.06
C THR A 98 9.65 11.28 5.70
N LYS A 99 9.38 10.31 6.58
CA LYS A 99 10.42 9.51 7.23
C LYS A 99 11.15 8.57 6.27
N LEU A 100 10.50 8.15 5.20
CA LEU A 100 11.06 7.24 4.18
C LEU A 100 11.77 7.97 3.04
N GLU A 101 11.65 9.29 2.95
CA GLU A 101 12.28 10.11 1.89
C GLU A 101 13.81 9.93 1.79
N PRO A 102 14.59 9.87 2.91
CA PRO A 102 16.03 9.59 2.84
C PRO A 102 16.35 8.22 2.21
N MET A 103 15.44 7.26 2.28
CA MET A 103 15.54 5.94 1.66
C MET A 103 15.08 5.92 0.20
N LYS A 104 14.69 7.07 -0.37
CA LYS A 104 14.13 7.23 -1.72
C LYS A 104 12.83 6.43 -1.96
N ILE A 105 12.08 6.15 -0.89
CA ILE A 105 10.76 5.52 -0.95
C ILE A 105 9.71 6.63 -1.00
N GLU A 106 9.10 6.82 -2.15
CA GLU A 106 8.10 7.87 -2.42
C GLU A 106 6.72 7.31 -2.78
N ILE A 107 6.63 6.00 -2.99
CA ILE A 107 5.39 5.27 -3.32
C ILE A 107 5.28 4.08 -2.39
N LEU A 108 4.14 3.97 -1.71
CA LEU A 108 3.80 2.83 -0.89
C LEU A 108 2.74 1.98 -1.60
N ALA A 109 2.87 0.67 -1.53
CA ALA A 109 1.75 -0.22 -1.84
C ALA A 109 0.84 -0.29 -0.61
N ASN A 110 -0.45 0.00 -0.78
CA ASN A 110 -1.45 0.02 0.29
C ASN A 110 -2.57 -0.98 0.03
N SER A 111 -2.85 -1.81 1.02
CA SER A 111 -3.96 -2.77 1.02
C SER A 111 -4.63 -2.80 2.38
N SER A 112 -5.89 -3.28 2.45
CA SER A 112 -6.59 -3.48 3.73
C SER A 112 -5.85 -4.46 4.63
N LEU A 113 -5.81 -4.17 5.93
CA LEU A 113 -5.26 -5.07 6.95
C LEU A 113 -6.28 -6.18 7.24
N ASN A 114 -6.13 -7.30 6.57
CA ASN A 114 -6.89 -8.54 6.76
C ASN A 114 -6.25 -9.68 5.96
N VAL A 115 -6.58 -10.90 6.29
CA VAL A 115 -6.31 -12.07 5.43
C VAL A 115 -7.38 -12.16 4.34
N SER A 116 -7.12 -12.92 3.27
CA SER A 116 -8.09 -13.10 2.18
C SER A 116 -9.37 -13.74 2.71
N GLY A 117 -10.51 -13.15 2.34
CA GLY A 117 -11.84 -13.58 2.78
C GLY A 117 -12.31 -13.00 4.12
N ASP A 118 -11.42 -12.46 4.93
CA ASP A 118 -11.79 -11.84 6.20
C ASP A 118 -12.19 -10.36 6.01
N PRO A 119 -13.00 -9.79 6.90
CA PRO A 119 -13.22 -8.35 6.96
C PRO A 119 -11.94 -7.60 7.33
N THR A 120 -11.90 -6.30 7.06
CA THR A 120 -10.79 -5.44 7.52
C THR A 120 -10.78 -5.40 9.05
N CYS A 121 -9.60 -5.52 9.66
CA CYS A 121 -9.42 -5.46 11.11
C CYS A 121 -10.19 -4.28 11.72
N PHE A 122 -10.86 -4.52 12.82
CA PHE A 122 -11.59 -3.51 13.58
C PHE A 122 -10.71 -2.93 14.69
N ASP A 123 -10.00 -3.77 15.41
CA ASP A 123 -9.20 -3.41 16.59
C ASP A 123 -7.78 -4.00 16.57
N LEU A 124 -7.05 -3.81 17.68
CA LEU A 124 -5.70 -4.32 17.86
C LEU A 124 -5.65 -5.85 17.87
N ILE A 125 -6.65 -6.50 18.45
CA ILE A 125 -6.69 -7.98 18.55
C ILE A 125 -6.78 -8.58 17.16
N ASP A 126 -7.65 -8.03 16.30
CA ASP A 126 -7.73 -8.44 14.89
C ASP A 126 -6.38 -8.27 14.18
N GLY A 127 -5.70 -7.14 14.41
CA GLY A 127 -4.37 -6.87 13.85
C GLY A 127 -3.33 -7.90 14.30
N LEU A 128 -3.33 -8.27 15.58
CA LEU A 128 -2.48 -9.32 16.14
C LEU A 128 -2.80 -10.68 15.51
N MET A 129 -4.09 -11.01 15.32
CA MET A 129 -4.50 -12.25 14.69
C MET A 129 -4.03 -12.35 13.23
N VAL A 130 -4.03 -11.23 12.48
CA VAL A 130 -3.44 -11.20 11.15
C VAL A 130 -1.94 -11.52 11.22
N CYS A 131 -1.21 -10.93 12.17
CA CYS A 131 0.22 -11.24 12.35
C CYS A 131 0.45 -12.71 12.74
N VAL A 132 -0.40 -13.31 13.58
CA VAL A 132 -0.30 -14.73 13.96
C VAL A 132 -0.53 -15.64 12.76
N ARG A 133 -1.57 -15.36 11.97
CA ARG A 133 -2.02 -16.19 10.82
C ARG A 133 -1.19 -15.98 9.55
N THR A 134 -0.31 -14.99 9.52
CA THR A 134 0.52 -14.64 8.36
C THR A 134 2.00 -14.53 8.74
N PRO A 135 2.92 -14.54 7.78
CA PRO A 135 4.33 -14.31 8.06
C PRO A 135 4.68 -12.83 8.34
N LEU A 136 3.72 -11.94 8.51
CA LEU A 136 3.99 -10.56 8.92
C LEU A 136 4.72 -10.53 10.25
N ARG A 137 5.79 -9.72 10.31
CA ARG A 137 6.64 -9.63 11.48
C ARG A 137 6.39 -8.40 12.34
N PHE A 138 5.80 -7.37 11.76
CA PHE A 138 5.64 -6.07 12.40
C PHE A 138 4.20 -5.59 12.29
N LEU A 139 3.69 -5.05 13.40
CA LEU A 139 2.42 -4.34 13.48
C LEU A 139 2.68 -2.99 14.12
N LEU A 140 2.47 -1.91 13.37
CA LEU A 140 2.55 -0.55 13.91
C LEU A 140 1.18 -0.14 14.44
N THR A 141 1.15 0.36 15.66
CA THR A 141 -0.04 0.79 16.39
C THR A 141 0.19 2.17 17.00
N ASP A 142 -0.82 2.78 17.57
CA ASP A 142 -0.75 4.02 18.35
C ASP A 142 0.10 3.89 19.62
N ILE A 143 0.21 2.70 20.18
CA ILE A 143 1.06 2.42 21.35
C ILE A 143 2.50 2.03 20.99
N GLY A 144 2.82 1.86 19.70
CA GLY A 144 4.17 1.57 19.23
C GLY A 144 4.26 0.46 18.19
N LEU A 145 5.49 0.04 17.91
CA LEU A 145 5.82 -1.03 16.97
C LEU A 145 5.89 -2.37 17.72
N LEU A 146 4.97 -3.25 17.38
CA LEU A 146 4.97 -4.64 17.86
C LEU A 146 5.71 -5.51 16.86
N ALA A 147 6.62 -6.35 17.36
CA ALA A 147 7.37 -7.29 16.54
C ALA A 147 7.05 -8.74 16.96
N LYS A 148 6.79 -9.59 15.98
CA LYS A 148 6.64 -11.03 16.21
C LYS A 148 7.97 -11.61 16.67
N LYS A 149 8.02 -12.17 17.86
CA LYS A 149 9.21 -12.83 18.38
C LYS A 149 9.46 -14.13 17.58
N ASN A 150 10.66 -14.29 17.05
CA ASN A 150 11.06 -15.60 16.51
C ASN A 150 11.19 -16.55 17.70
N ILE A 151 10.30 -17.50 17.80
CA ILE A 151 10.51 -18.65 18.67
C ILE A 151 11.48 -19.54 17.91
N THR A 152 12.77 -19.40 18.18
CA THR A 152 13.74 -20.43 17.79
C THR A 152 13.48 -21.62 18.72
N ASN A 153 12.91 -22.69 18.17
CA ASN A 153 12.95 -24.01 18.81
C ASN A 153 14.37 -24.52 18.85
#